data_ef9e793f00c21b5a4bc73ce4c33f2861
#
_entry.id   ef9e793f00c21b5a4bc73ce4c33f2861
#
_cell.length_a   1.000
_cell.length_b   1.000
_cell.length_c   1.000
_cell.angle_alpha   90.00
_cell.angle_beta   90.00
_cell.angle_gamma   90.00
#
_symmetry.space_group_name_H-M   'P 1'
#
loop_
_entity.id
_entity.type
_entity.pdbx_description
1 polymer ?
#
loop_
_entity_poly.entity_id
_entity_poly.type
_entity_poly.pdbx_seq_one_letter_code
_entity_poly.pdbx_strand_id
1 'polypeptide(L)'
;MRVKPLTSLIIEPTNTCNLRCTFCFVTEGMTRDEGFMDLDLFKKVVDDTPELEHLCMHNWGEPLLHKEIFEMFDYAHQAGVKYIVMNTNGTLLTDKMIDKIIESPLNIIRFSIDGSAETFKRIRGVELHKIQENILRLKKAKDARRPELSMGVVFTVEEDTQQDVKEYIAHWETLVDHVRTQPKLIQSPRKEPCPEPFGKDYGKLVVLWDGTVLPCCVDYNATLKLGDANSGRVSDMWRNSQINVLREQHEKGDYPKVCVNCNECETSTTEKRFFFDEIQEVI
;
A
#
# COMPACT_ATOMS: atom_id res chain seq x y z
N MET A 1 4.79 23.84 -7.19
CA MET A 1 4.71 22.63 -8.07
C MET A 1 3.33 22.53 -8.74
N ARG A 2 3.21 21.84 -9.91
CA ARG A 2 1.90 21.67 -10.60
C ARG A 2 1.14 20.51 -9.93
N VAL A 3 -0.13 20.73 -9.56
CA VAL A 3 -1.01 19.69 -8.99
C VAL A 3 -1.53 18.79 -10.11
N LYS A 4 -1.36 17.47 -9.94
CA LYS A 4 -1.86 16.44 -10.87
C LYS A 4 -3.33 16.10 -10.57
N PRO A 5 -4.09 15.55 -11.53
CA PRO A 5 -5.42 14.99 -11.27
C PRO A 5 -5.40 13.90 -10.20
N LEU A 6 -6.45 13.77 -9.41
CA LEU A 6 -6.65 12.66 -8.48
C LEU A 6 -7.13 11.43 -9.26
N THR A 7 -6.26 10.48 -9.49
CA THR A 7 -6.57 9.25 -10.21
C THR A 7 -6.21 7.99 -9.41
N SER A 8 -5.70 8.17 -8.19
CA SER A 8 -5.29 7.05 -7.33
C SER A 8 -5.78 7.21 -5.90
N LEU A 9 -6.19 6.10 -5.30
CA LEU A 9 -6.46 6.01 -3.87
C LEU A 9 -5.66 4.87 -3.24
N ILE A 10 -5.18 5.11 -2.03
CA ILE A 10 -4.82 4.06 -1.08
C ILE A 10 -5.99 3.94 -0.12
N ILE A 11 -6.63 2.80 -0.08
CA ILE A 11 -7.67 2.51 0.91
C ILE A 11 -7.10 1.54 1.94
N GLU A 12 -7.32 1.85 3.21
CA GLU A 12 -7.03 0.98 4.34
C GLU A 12 -8.29 0.17 4.67
N PRO A 13 -8.44 -1.08 4.18
CA PRO A 13 -9.62 -1.86 4.50
C PRO A 13 -9.72 -2.15 6.00
N THR A 14 -8.56 -2.25 6.65
CA THR A 14 -8.41 -2.42 8.09
C THR A 14 -7.00 -2.02 8.50
N ASN A 15 -6.83 -1.55 9.73
CA ASN A 15 -5.52 -1.42 10.39
C ASN A 15 -5.26 -2.56 11.39
N THR A 16 -6.19 -3.52 11.51
CA THR A 16 -5.96 -4.74 12.28
C THR A 16 -5.02 -5.68 11.52
N CYS A 17 -4.04 -6.24 12.20
CA CYS A 17 -3.09 -7.20 11.63
C CYS A 17 -2.92 -8.42 12.54
N ASN A 18 -2.75 -9.59 11.95
CA ASN A 18 -2.46 -10.82 12.67
C ASN A 18 -0.97 -11.06 12.94
N LEU A 19 -0.10 -10.13 12.47
CA LEU A 19 1.33 -10.12 12.81
C LEU A 19 1.69 -8.87 13.62
N ARG A 20 2.86 -8.93 14.28
CA ARG A 20 3.46 -7.82 15.01
C ARG A 20 4.92 -7.67 14.58
N CYS A 21 5.11 -7.20 13.34
CA CYS A 21 6.46 -7.01 12.76
C CYS A 21 7.21 -5.92 13.52
N THR A 22 8.52 -6.12 13.73
CA THR A 22 9.34 -5.28 14.62
C THR A 22 9.46 -3.81 14.20
N PHE A 23 9.34 -3.52 12.90
CA PHE A 23 9.43 -2.15 12.38
C PHE A 23 8.07 -1.52 12.03
N CYS A 24 6.97 -2.24 12.22
CA CYS A 24 5.65 -1.80 11.80
C CYS A 24 4.99 -0.91 12.84
N PHE A 25 4.43 0.22 12.42
CA PHE A 25 3.74 1.15 13.32
C PHE A 25 2.45 0.56 13.93
N VAL A 26 1.86 -0.48 13.34
CA VAL A 26 0.78 -1.26 13.97
C VAL A 26 1.26 -1.95 15.25
N THR A 27 2.53 -2.32 15.31
CA THR A 27 3.15 -2.93 16.48
C THR A 27 3.49 -1.89 17.54
N GLU A 28 4.04 -0.75 17.10
CA GLU A 28 4.51 0.30 17.98
C GLU A 28 4.34 1.68 17.31
N GLY A 29 3.68 2.58 18.00
CA GLY A 29 3.54 3.99 17.61
C GLY A 29 2.17 4.39 17.07
N MET A 30 1.34 3.48 16.57
CA MET A 30 -0.03 3.78 16.16
C MET A 30 -0.93 3.97 17.39
N THR A 31 -1.63 5.09 17.43
CA THR A 31 -2.55 5.44 18.52
C THR A 31 -4.02 5.46 18.08
N ARG A 32 -4.29 5.19 16.80
CA ARG A 32 -5.65 5.08 16.27
C ARG A 32 -6.29 3.77 16.73
N ASP A 33 -7.61 3.79 16.91
CA ASP A 33 -8.39 2.58 17.16
C ASP A 33 -8.23 1.58 16.01
N GLU A 34 -8.30 0.28 16.32
CA GLU A 34 -8.36 -0.78 15.32
C GLU A 34 -9.78 -0.94 14.80
N GLY A 35 -9.91 -1.18 13.48
CA GLY A 35 -11.22 -1.39 12.87
C GLY A 35 -11.17 -1.89 11.43
N PHE A 36 -12.37 -2.00 10.87
CA PHE A 36 -12.61 -2.47 9.50
C PHE A 36 -13.48 -1.46 8.77
N MET A 37 -13.16 -1.16 7.52
CA MET A 37 -13.94 -0.25 6.70
C MET A 37 -15.30 -0.87 6.37
N ASP A 38 -16.36 -0.11 6.55
CA ASP A 38 -17.69 -0.51 6.13
C ASP A 38 -17.78 -0.57 4.59
N LEU A 39 -18.47 -1.56 4.04
CA LEU A 39 -18.60 -1.75 2.60
C LEU A 39 -19.34 -0.58 1.92
N ASP A 40 -20.33 0.01 2.57
CA ASP A 40 -21.07 1.15 2.01
C ASP A 40 -20.22 2.42 2.02
N LEU A 41 -19.35 2.60 3.03
CA LEU A 41 -18.34 3.65 3.02
C LEU A 41 -17.36 3.45 1.87
N PHE A 42 -16.87 2.23 1.66
CA PHE A 42 -15.98 1.92 0.54
C PHE A 42 -16.63 2.26 -0.80
N LYS A 43 -17.87 1.84 -1.03
CA LYS A 43 -18.62 2.16 -2.26
C LYS A 43 -18.74 3.66 -2.47
N LYS A 44 -19.12 4.39 -1.43
CA LYS A 44 -19.18 5.85 -1.46
C LYS A 44 -17.85 6.48 -1.85
N VAL A 45 -16.73 6.02 -1.29
CA VAL A 45 -15.38 6.52 -1.61
C VAL A 45 -15.04 6.31 -3.09
N VAL A 46 -15.36 5.15 -3.65
CA VAL A 46 -15.16 4.86 -5.08
C VAL A 46 -16.03 5.77 -5.94
N ASP A 47 -17.33 5.88 -5.65
CA ASP A 47 -18.28 6.70 -6.40
C ASP A 47 -17.95 8.20 -6.34
N ASP A 48 -17.40 8.66 -5.22
CA ASP A 48 -16.96 10.05 -5.02
C ASP A 48 -15.67 10.40 -5.79
N THR A 49 -15.02 9.41 -6.42
CA THR A 49 -13.76 9.59 -7.15
C THR A 49 -13.91 9.09 -8.60
N PRO A 50 -14.67 9.80 -9.46
CA PRO A 50 -15.03 9.31 -10.81
C PRO A 50 -13.85 9.16 -11.78
N GLU A 51 -12.69 9.78 -11.49
CA GLU A 51 -11.47 9.65 -12.27
C GLU A 51 -10.52 8.59 -11.69
N LEU A 52 -11.00 7.72 -10.78
CA LEU A 52 -10.20 6.71 -10.12
C LEU A 52 -9.78 5.62 -11.13
N GLU A 53 -8.49 5.52 -11.38
CA GLU A 53 -7.90 4.48 -12.24
C GLU A 53 -7.17 3.42 -11.43
N HIS A 54 -6.53 3.83 -10.32
CA HIS A 54 -5.63 3.00 -9.55
C HIS A 54 -6.07 2.92 -8.09
N LEU A 55 -6.28 1.72 -7.60
CA LEU A 55 -6.72 1.43 -6.25
C LEU A 55 -5.73 0.51 -5.53
N CYS A 56 -5.11 1.02 -4.49
CA CYS A 56 -4.25 0.26 -3.60
C CYS A 56 -5.05 -0.14 -2.37
N MET A 57 -5.32 -1.43 -2.21
CA MET A 57 -6.18 -1.99 -1.16
C MET A 57 -5.36 -2.51 0.03
N HIS A 58 -4.45 -1.68 0.50
CA HIS A 58 -3.69 -1.88 1.74
C HIS A 58 -3.10 -0.55 2.19
N ASN A 59 -2.91 -0.41 3.48
CA ASN A 59 -2.12 0.65 4.10
C ASN A 59 -1.43 0.06 5.34
N TRP A 60 -2.01 0.21 6.52
CA TRP A 60 -1.62 -0.50 7.73
C TRP A 60 -2.59 -1.66 7.97
N GLY A 61 -2.13 -2.74 8.61
CA GLY A 61 -2.96 -3.94 8.83
C GLY A 61 -2.76 -5.04 7.78
N GLU A 62 -3.61 -6.07 7.85
CA GLU A 62 -3.64 -7.20 6.90
C GLU A 62 -4.99 -7.22 6.16
N PRO A 63 -5.02 -6.87 4.87
CA PRO A 63 -6.27 -6.77 4.10
C PRO A 63 -7.10 -8.05 4.07
N LEU A 64 -6.45 -9.23 4.04
CA LEU A 64 -7.16 -10.51 3.99
C LEU A 64 -7.90 -10.89 5.29
N LEU A 65 -7.77 -10.08 6.36
CA LEU A 65 -8.63 -10.17 7.53
C LEU A 65 -10.01 -9.56 7.28
N HIS A 66 -10.15 -8.69 6.27
CA HIS A 66 -11.42 -8.06 5.97
C HIS A 66 -12.36 -9.04 5.27
N LYS A 67 -13.54 -9.26 5.85
CA LYS A 67 -14.48 -10.30 5.39
C LYS A 67 -15.03 -10.02 3.98
N GLU A 68 -15.20 -8.74 3.63
CA GLU A 68 -15.81 -8.27 2.39
C GLU A 68 -14.77 -7.73 1.39
N ILE A 69 -13.47 -8.06 1.55
CA ILE A 69 -12.40 -7.54 0.70
C ILE A 69 -12.61 -7.86 -0.79
N PHE A 70 -13.14 -9.03 -1.11
CA PHE A 70 -13.40 -9.43 -2.50
C PHE A 70 -14.63 -8.71 -3.07
N GLU A 71 -15.64 -8.45 -2.26
CA GLU A 71 -16.80 -7.64 -2.65
C GLU A 71 -16.38 -6.18 -2.94
N MET A 72 -15.41 -5.66 -2.18
CA MET A 72 -14.79 -4.36 -2.47
C MET A 72 -14.05 -4.38 -3.81
N PHE A 73 -13.29 -5.43 -4.13
CA PHE A 73 -12.61 -5.55 -5.42
C PHE A 73 -13.61 -5.60 -6.57
N ASP A 74 -14.65 -6.41 -6.45
CA ASP A 74 -15.70 -6.56 -7.46
C ASP A 74 -16.41 -5.22 -7.71
N TYR A 75 -16.75 -4.50 -6.65
CA TYR A 75 -17.38 -3.19 -6.77
C TYR A 75 -16.47 -2.17 -7.48
N ALA A 76 -15.21 -2.07 -7.07
CA ALA A 76 -14.26 -1.16 -7.69
C ALA A 76 -14.08 -1.44 -9.20
N HIS A 77 -13.97 -2.72 -9.55
CA HIS A 77 -13.87 -3.14 -10.96
C HIS A 77 -15.13 -2.77 -11.77
N GLN A 78 -16.33 -3.00 -11.22
CA GLN A 78 -17.60 -2.63 -11.85
C GLN A 78 -17.75 -1.11 -11.99
N ALA A 79 -17.20 -0.33 -11.07
CA ALA A 79 -17.13 1.12 -11.14
C ALA A 79 -16.10 1.66 -12.15
N GLY A 80 -15.32 0.79 -12.81
CA GLY A 80 -14.38 1.16 -13.87
C GLY A 80 -12.94 1.40 -13.40
N VAL A 81 -12.60 1.05 -12.16
CA VAL A 81 -11.21 1.07 -11.69
C VAL A 81 -10.38 0.08 -12.50
N LYS A 82 -9.30 0.56 -13.12
CA LYS A 82 -8.49 -0.23 -14.06
C LYS A 82 -7.54 -1.18 -13.34
N TYR A 83 -6.96 -0.71 -12.24
CA TYR A 83 -5.89 -1.43 -11.54
C TYR A 83 -6.17 -1.51 -10.05
N ILE A 84 -6.32 -2.73 -9.55
CA ILE A 84 -6.50 -3.04 -8.13
C ILE A 84 -5.26 -3.80 -7.64
N VAL A 85 -4.61 -3.27 -6.63
CA VAL A 85 -3.35 -3.79 -6.07
C VAL A 85 -3.52 -4.06 -4.58
N MET A 86 -2.97 -5.17 -4.10
CA MET A 86 -2.97 -5.49 -2.67
C MET A 86 -1.60 -6.03 -2.24
N ASN A 87 -1.12 -5.58 -1.07
CA ASN A 87 -0.04 -6.23 -0.36
C ASN A 87 -0.61 -7.07 0.79
N THR A 88 -0.02 -8.23 1.05
CA THR A 88 -0.41 -9.14 2.13
C THR A 88 0.83 -9.74 2.81
N ASN A 89 0.69 -10.14 4.06
CA ASN A 89 1.73 -10.92 4.75
C ASN A 89 1.75 -12.41 4.36
N GLY A 90 0.76 -12.87 3.59
CA GLY A 90 0.69 -14.22 3.04
C GLY A 90 0.31 -15.33 4.02
N THR A 91 0.02 -15.01 5.29
CA THR A 91 -0.30 -16.03 6.31
C THR A 91 -1.69 -16.65 6.15
N LEU A 92 -2.62 -15.96 5.49
CA LEU A 92 -4.03 -16.33 5.39
C LEU A 92 -4.39 -17.07 4.10
N LEU A 93 -3.42 -17.48 3.29
CA LEU A 93 -3.63 -18.17 2.00
C LEU A 93 -4.03 -19.63 2.18
N THR A 94 -5.27 -19.88 2.59
CA THR A 94 -5.92 -21.19 2.48
C THR A 94 -6.30 -21.47 1.03
N ASP A 95 -6.63 -22.73 0.67
CA ASP A 95 -7.09 -23.05 -0.70
C ASP A 95 -8.33 -22.26 -1.09
N LYS A 96 -9.28 -22.08 -0.15
CA LYS A 96 -10.45 -21.22 -0.36
C LYS A 96 -10.09 -19.75 -0.60
N MET A 97 -9.07 -19.25 0.07
CA MET A 97 -8.59 -17.88 -0.14
C MET A 97 -7.90 -17.73 -1.50
N ILE A 98 -7.11 -18.73 -1.89
CA ILE A 98 -6.48 -18.81 -3.21
C ILE A 98 -7.54 -18.79 -4.30
N ASP A 99 -8.58 -19.61 -4.20
CA ASP A 99 -9.70 -19.61 -5.17
C ASP A 99 -10.35 -18.24 -5.29
N LYS A 100 -10.66 -17.58 -4.18
CA LYS A 100 -11.21 -16.22 -4.19
C LYS A 100 -10.27 -15.19 -4.84
N ILE A 101 -8.96 -15.27 -4.60
CA ILE A 101 -7.98 -14.39 -5.24
C ILE A 101 -7.97 -14.61 -6.76
N ILE A 102 -7.98 -15.85 -7.20
CA ILE A 102 -7.99 -16.21 -8.63
C ILE A 102 -9.28 -15.74 -9.32
N GLU A 103 -10.42 -15.78 -8.65
CA GLU A 103 -11.73 -15.37 -9.19
C GLU A 103 -11.97 -13.85 -9.12
N SER A 104 -11.21 -13.13 -8.28
CA SER A 104 -11.38 -11.69 -8.08
C SER A 104 -10.77 -10.85 -9.20
N PRO A 105 -11.18 -9.60 -9.40
CA PRO A 105 -10.57 -8.69 -10.38
C PRO A 105 -9.23 -8.07 -9.92
N LEU A 106 -8.59 -8.60 -8.89
CA LEU A 106 -7.29 -8.13 -8.40
C LEU A 106 -6.23 -8.24 -9.50
N ASN A 107 -5.54 -7.16 -9.85
CA ASN A 107 -4.52 -7.17 -10.88
C ASN A 107 -3.14 -7.58 -10.36
N ILE A 108 -2.79 -7.10 -9.16
CA ILE A 108 -1.47 -7.35 -8.58
C ILE A 108 -1.62 -7.75 -7.10
N ILE A 109 -0.98 -8.85 -6.74
CA ILE A 109 -0.79 -9.24 -5.33
C ILE A 109 0.70 -9.25 -5.00
N ARG A 110 1.09 -8.58 -3.92
CA ARG A 110 2.47 -8.60 -3.43
C ARG A 110 2.53 -9.17 -2.03
N PHE A 111 3.54 -9.98 -1.81
CA PHE A 111 3.81 -10.55 -0.50
C PHE A 111 4.92 -9.78 0.19
N SER A 112 4.65 -9.39 1.42
CA SER A 112 5.63 -8.70 2.26
C SER A 112 6.61 -9.73 2.83
N ILE A 113 7.76 -9.88 2.21
CA ILE A 113 8.82 -10.83 2.58
C ILE A 113 10.11 -10.04 2.84
N ASP A 114 10.73 -10.22 4.00
CA ASP A 114 11.93 -9.47 4.38
C ASP A 114 13.14 -10.40 4.52
N GLY A 115 14.10 -10.25 3.62
CA GLY A 115 15.43 -10.87 3.69
C GLY A 115 15.46 -12.40 3.69
N SER A 116 16.44 -12.94 4.39
CA SER A 116 16.65 -14.38 4.59
C SER A 116 15.59 -15.00 5.51
N ALA A 117 15.54 -16.33 5.63
CA ALA A 117 14.62 -17.01 6.53
C ALA A 117 14.80 -16.58 8.01
N GLU A 118 16.04 -16.34 8.42
CA GLU A 118 16.38 -15.87 9.77
C GLU A 118 15.89 -14.41 9.97
N THR A 119 16.19 -13.53 9.02
CA THR A 119 15.74 -12.15 9.01
C THR A 119 14.22 -12.07 9.03
N PHE A 120 13.55 -12.82 8.18
CA PHE A 120 12.10 -12.88 8.10
C PHE A 120 11.46 -13.29 9.43
N LYS A 121 11.97 -14.37 10.04
CA LYS A 121 11.48 -14.84 11.34
C LYS A 121 11.70 -13.79 12.44
N ARG A 122 12.87 -13.14 12.45
CA ARG A 122 13.20 -12.07 13.41
C ARG A 122 12.25 -10.89 13.27
N ILE A 123 11.97 -10.46 12.04
CA ILE A 123 11.15 -9.28 11.75
C ILE A 123 9.66 -9.59 11.92
N ARG A 124 9.18 -10.71 11.37
CA ARG A 124 7.73 -10.99 11.25
C ARG A 124 7.19 -12.00 12.25
N GLY A 125 8.06 -12.70 12.96
CA GLY A 125 7.66 -13.67 14.00
C GLY A 125 7.10 -15.00 13.46
N VAL A 126 7.17 -15.24 12.14
CA VAL A 126 6.64 -16.44 11.49
C VAL A 126 7.72 -17.10 10.61
N GLU A 127 7.55 -18.38 10.27
CA GLU A 127 8.50 -19.13 9.46
C GLU A 127 8.32 -18.84 7.96
N LEU A 128 9.39 -18.42 7.27
CA LEU A 128 9.35 -18.07 5.84
C LEU A 128 8.88 -19.25 4.97
N HIS A 129 9.31 -20.48 5.24
CA HIS A 129 8.94 -21.65 4.42
C HIS A 129 7.42 -21.83 4.31
N LYS A 130 6.66 -21.55 5.37
CA LYS A 130 5.17 -21.63 5.34
C LYS A 130 4.56 -20.60 4.40
N ILE A 131 5.11 -19.39 4.39
CA ILE A 131 4.63 -18.33 3.48
C ILE A 131 5.05 -18.66 2.04
N GLN A 132 6.25 -19.16 1.84
CA GLN A 132 6.73 -19.59 0.52
C GLN A 132 5.88 -20.73 -0.05
N GLU A 133 5.49 -21.72 0.75
CA GLU A 133 4.55 -22.76 0.35
C GLU A 133 3.21 -22.18 -0.09
N ASN A 134 2.67 -21.19 0.63
CA ASN A 134 1.45 -20.50 0.28
C ASN A 134 1.58 -19.76 -1.06
N ILE A 135 2.70 -19.04 -1.27
CA ILE A 135 3.00 -18.33 -2.53
C ILE A 135 3.09 -19.32 -3.70
N LEU A 136 3.77 -20.44 -3.53
CA LEU A 136 3.90 -21.48 -4.56
C LEU A 136 2.55 -22.12 -4.91
N ARG A 137 1.66 -22.34 -3.94
CA ARG A 137 0.30 -22.82 -4.20
C ARG A 137 -0.51 -21.80 -5.00
N LEU A 138 -0.45 -20.52 -4.64
CA LEU A 138 -1.11 -19.46 -5.41
C LEU A 138 -0.52 -19.35 -6.81
N LYS A 139 0.82 -19.41 -6.94
CA LYS A 139 1.49 -19.40 -8.26
C LYS A 139 0.98 -20.52 -9.15
N LYS A 140 0.91 -21.74 -8.63
CA LYS A 140 0.39 -22.90 -9.40
C LYS A 140 -1.06 -22.68 -9.85
N ALA A 141 -1.91 -22.13 -8.98
CA ALA A 141 -3.31 -21.83 -9.32
C ALA A 141 -3.40 -20.71 -10.37
N LYS A 142 -2.60 -19.63 -10.19
CA LYS A 142 -2.50 -18.50 -11.12
C LYS A 142 -2.07 -18.99 -12.51
N ASP A 143 -0.96 -19.71 -12.61
CA ASP A 143 -0.42 -20.17 -13.90
C ASP A 143 -1.42 -21.05 -14.68
N ALA A 144 -2.27 -21.79 -13.96
CA ALA A 144 -3.27 -22.67 -14.55
C ALA A 144 -4.60 -21.98 -14.90
N ARG A 145 -5.01 -20.97 -14.16
CA ARG A 145 -6.40 -20.43 -14.19
C ARG A 145 -6.47 -18.94 -14.50
N ARG A 146 -5.41 -18.17 -14.20
CA ARG A 146 -5.40 -16.72 -14.37
C ARG A 146 -3.97 -16.18 -14.53
N PRO A 147 -3.31 -16.46 -15.67
CA PRO A 147 -1.91 -16.09 -15.89
C PRO A 147 -1.65 -14.57 -15.86
N GLU A 148 -2.66 -13.75 -16.13
CA GLU A 148 -2.57 -12.28 -16.10
C GLU A 148 -2.51 -11.66 -14.69
N LEU A 149 -2.84 -12.41 -13.62
CA LEU A 149 -2.62 -11.93 -12.25
C LEU A 149 -1.13 -11.78 -11.99
N SER A 150 -0.66 -10.57 -11.74
CA SER A 150 0.74 -10.32 -11.41
C SER A 150 1.02 -10.62 -9.93
N MET A 151 2.06 -11.40 -9.67
CA MET A 151 2.50 -11.75 -8.31
C MET A 151 3.89 -11.19 -8.05
N GLY A 152 4.08 -10.57 -6.88
CA GLY A 152 5.38 -10.04 -6.49
C GLY A 152 5.72 -10.22 -5.03
N VAL A 153 6.95 -9.89 -4.69
CA VAL A 153 7.42 -9.80 -3.30
C VAL A 153 8.02 -8.42 -3.03
N VAL A 154 7.88 -7.96 -1.79
CA VAL A 154 8.43 -6.68 -1.34
C VAL A 154 9.26 -6.90 -0.09
N PHE A 155 10.50 -6.43 -0.13
CA PHE A 155 11.43 -6.43 1.01
C PHE A 155 11.65 -5.01 1.51
N THR A 156 11.30 -4.73 2.76
CA THR A 156 11.64 -3.48 3.43
C THR A 156 13.02 -3.62 4.07
N VAL A 157 14.02 -3.03 3.41
CA VAL A 157 15.43 -3.17 3.76
C VAL A 157 15.79 -2.25 4.92
N GLU A 158 16.30 -2.81 6.01
CA GLU A 158 16.93 -2.10 7.13
C GLU A 158 18.46 -2.11 6.96
N GLU A 159 19.17 -1.29 7.74
CA GLU A 159 20.63 -1.21 7.65
C GLU A 159 21.30 -2.56 7.89
N ASP A 160 20.80 -3.32 8.88
CA ASP A 160 21.30 -4.65 9.25
C ASP A 160 20.79 -5.80 8.37
N THR A 161 20.00 -5.52 7.33
CA THR A 161 19.48 -6.52 6.39
C THR A 161 19.94 -6.31 4.95
N GLN A 162 20.80 -5.32 4.68
CA GLN A 162 21.28 -5.02 3.33
C GLN A 162 22.03 -6.18 2.69
N GLN A 163 22.74 -6.98 3.48
CA GLN A 163 23.45 -8.17 3.00
C GLN A 163 22.53 -9.23 2.39
N ASP A 164 21.26 -9.28 2.81
CA ASP A 164 20.29 -10.27 2.33
C ASP A 164 19.75 -9.92 0.91
N VAL A 165 19.85 -8.66 0.47
CA VAL A 165 19.20 -8.14 -0.75
C VAL A 165 19.57 -8.95 -1.99
N LYS A 166 20.85 -9.25 -2.20
CA LYS A 166 21.32 -9.94 -3.41
C LYS A 166 20.75 -11.36 -3.52
N GLU A 167 20.81 -12.12 -2.42
CA GLU A 167 20.29 -13.49 -2.38
C GLU A 167 18.77 -13.50 -2.45
N TYR A 168 18.12 -12.54 -1.81
CA TYR A 168 16.68 -12.34 -1.88
C TYR A 168 16.21 -12.15 -3.31
N ILE A 169 16.80 -11.23 -4.07
CA ILE A 169 16.45 -10.97 -5.47
C ILE A 169 16.67 -12.24 -6.29
N ALA A 170 17.85 -12.84 -6.23
CA ALA A 170 18.18 -14.04 -7.00
C ALA A 170 17.25 -15.23 -6.72
N HIS A 171 16.73 -15.36 -5.50
CA HIS A 171 15.78 -16.40 -5.14
C HIS A 171 14.38 -16.10 -5.70
N TRP A 172 13.86 -14.91 -5.41
CA TRP A 172 12.46 -14.59 -5.71
C TRP A 172 12.18 -14.30 -7.19
N GLU A 173 13.13 -13.74 -7.95
CA GLU A 173 12.97 -13.50 -9.40
C GLU A 173 12.66 -14.76 -10.21
N THR A 174 12.99 -15.94 -9.66
CA THR A 174 12.65 -17.23 -10.30
C THR A 174 11.24 -17.73 -9.97
N LEU A 175 10.59 -17.14 -8.99
CA LEU A 175 9.34 -17.64 -8.40
C LEU A 175 8.14 -16.72 -8.63
N VAL A 176 8.37 -15.42 -8.81
CA VAL A 176 7.30 -14.41 -8.94
C VAL A 176 7.55 -13.51 -10.15
N ASP A 177 6.54 -12.76 -10.56
CA ASP A 177 6.61 -11.92 -11.75
C ASP A 177 7.46 -10.65 -11.50
N HIS A 178 7.53 -10.17 -10.24
CA HIS A 178 8.38 -9.02 -9.90
C HIS A 178 8.89 -9.07 -8.45
N VAL A 179 10.09 -8.54 -8.26
CA VAL A 179 10.76 -8.42 -6.97
C VAL A 179 11.03 -6.95 -6.69
N ARG A 180 10.64 -6.49 -5.51
CA ARG A 180 10.84 -5.12 -5.09
C ARG A 180 11.59 -5.04 -3.78
N THR A 181 12.54 -4.12 -3.71
CA THR A 181 13.16 -3.72 -2.45
C THR A 181 12.85 -2.24 -2.19
N GLN A 182 12.65 -1.89 -0.95
CA GLN A 182 12.46 -0.51 -0.51
C GLN A 182 13.19 -0.30 0.81
N PRO A 183 13.84 0.85 1.01
CA PRO A 183 14.44 1.13 2.31
C PRO A 183 13.33 1.28 3.36
N LYS A 184 13.63 0.88 4.58
CA LYS A 184 12.80 1.27 5.74
C LYS A 184 12.70 2.79 5.79
N LEU A 185 11.54 3.29 6.16
CA LEU A 185 11.37 4.71 6.42
C LEU A 185 12.39 5.16 7.48
N ILE A 186 13.35 5.96 7.05
CA ILE A 186 14.37 6.55 7.93
C ILE A 186 13.92 7.95 8.29
N GLN A 187 13.92 8.27 9.57
CA GLN A 187 13.68 9.62 10.02
C GLN A 187 14.96 10.45 9.86
N SER A 188 14.99 11.29 8.86
CA SER A 188 16.06 12.28 8.65
C SER A 188 15.46 13.64 8.29
N PRO A 189 16.12 14.77 8.63
CA PRO A 189 15.60 16.08 8.30
C PRO A 189 15.30 16.23 6.81
N ARG A 190 14.07 16.63 6.49
CA ARG A 190 13.62 16.87 5.12
C ARG A 190 14.37 18.08 4.53
N LYS A 191 14.88 17.91 3.32
CA LYS A 191 15.63 18.95 2.60
C LYS A 191 14.80 19.59 1.49
N GLU A 192 13.94 18.83 0.84
CA GLU A 192 13.17 19.24 -0.33
C GLU A 192 11.65 19.14 -0.06
N PRO A 193 10.81 19.94 -0.74
CA PRO A 193 9.38 19.80 -0.67
C PRO A 193 8.92 18.39 -1.02
N CYS A 194 7.97 17.84 -0.25
CA CYS A 194 7.38 16.55 -0.58
C CYS A 194 6.52 16.66 -1.84
N PRO A 195 6.70 15.79 -2.85
CA PRO A 195 5.87 15.80 -4.04
C PRO A 195 4.48 15.19 -3.84
N GLU A 196 4.25 14.41 -2.77
CA GLU A 196 3.00 13.69 -2.53
C GLU A 196 1.76 14.60 -2.50
N PRO A 197 1.75 15.76 -1.78
CA PRO A 197 0.60 16.66 -1.78
C PRO A 197 0.27 17.27 -3.15
N PHE A 198 1.20 17.22 -4.11
CA PHE A 198 1.01 17.74 -5.47
C PHE A 198 0.70 16.64 -6.48
N GLY A 199 0.80 15.38 -6.08
CA GLY A 199 0.74 14.24 -6.97
C GLY A 199 2.05 14.10 -7.76
N LYS A 200 3.01 13.36 -7.25
CA LYS A 200 4.34 13.16 -7.87
C LYS A 200 4.22 12.75 -9.34
N ASP A 201 3.52 11.66 -9.59
CA ASP A 201 3.27 11.11 -10.92
C ASP A 201 1.80 11.20 -11.27
N TYR A 202 0.93 11.02 -10.29
CA TYR A 202 -0.53 11.14 -10.32
C TYR A 202 -1.04 11.64 -8.95
N GLY A 203 -2.22 12.26 -8.91
CA GLY A 203 -2.85 12.66 -7.65
C GLY A 203 -3.28 11.43 -6.85
N LYS A 204 -2.93 11.42 -5.56
CA LYS A 204 -3.18 10.30 -4.66
C LYS A 204 -3.66 10.79 -3.30
N LEU A 205 -4.68 10.14 -2.75
CA LEU A 205 -5.12 10.30 -1.37
C LEU A 205 -5.16 8.95 -0.65
N VAL A 206 -5.13 9.00 0.66
CA VAL A 206 -5.30 7.83 1.53
C VAL A 206 -6.64 7.95 2.25
N VAL A 207 -7.42 6.88 2.25
CA VAL A 207 -8.67 6.79 3.01
C VAL A 207 -8.53 5.67 4.03
N LEU A 208 -8.62 6.04 5.29
CA LEU A 208 -8.52 5.10 6.40
C LEU A 208 -9.83 4.35 6.61
N TRP A 209 -9.79 3.25 7.37
CA TRP A 209 -10.95 2.39 7.61
C TRP A 209 -12.17 3.13 8.22
N ASP A 210 -11.94 4.20 8.97
CA ASP A 210 -12.97 5.03 9.61
C ASP A 210 -13.51 6.16 8.71
N GLY A 211 -12.99 6.29 7.47
CA GLY A 211 -13.33 7.35 6.53
C GLY A 211 -12.44 8.59 6.61
N THR A 212 -11.50 8.65 7.52
CA THR A 212 -10.52 9.76 7.58
C THR A 212 -9.68 9.81 6.31
N VAL A 213 -9.59 11.00 5.69
CA VAL A 213 -8.84 11.20 4.44
C VAL A 213 -7.54 11.94 4.72
N LEU A 214 -6.43 11.40 4.20
CA LEU A 214 -5.06 11.87 4.42
C LEU A 214 -4.34 12.14 3.09
N PRO A 215 -3.33 13.03 3.07
CA PRO A 215 -2.48 13.28 1.90
C PRO A 215 -1.40 12.21 1.69
N CYS A 216 -1.08 11.41 2.72
CA CYS A 216 0.08 10.52 2.71
C CYS A 216 -0.12 9.28 3.59
N CYS A 217 0.36 8.11 3.12
CA CYS A 217 0.29 6.85 3.84
C CYS A 217 1.26 6.76 5.04
N VAL A 218 2.28 7.61 5.10
CA VAL A 218 3.24 7.65 6.22
C VAL A 218 2.62 8.26 7.49
N ASP A 219 1.57 9.07 7.35
CA ASP A 219 0.84 9.64 8.50
C ASP A 219 -0.07 8.60 9.18
N TYR A 220 0.55 7.61 9.80
CA TYR A 220 -0.14 6.47 10.43
C TYR A 220 -1.05 6.86 11.61
N ASN A 221 -0.87 8.04 12.20
CA ASN A 221 -1.70 8.57 13.29
C ASN A 221 -2.72 9.63 12.85
N ALA A 222 -2.88 9.83 11.53
CA ALA A 222 -3.88 10.74 10.96
C ALA A 222 -3.76 12.20 11.46
N THR A 223 -2.54 12.73 11.55
CA THR A 223 -2.27 14.09 12.02
C THR A 223 -2.53 15.15 10.96
N LEU A 224 -2.49 14.78 9.67
CA LEU A 224 -2.73 15.64 8.50
C LEU A 224 -4.12 15.40 7.89
N LYS A 225 -5.16 15.36 8.71
CA LYS A 225 -6.53 15.10 8.26
C LYS A 225 -7.00 16.16 7.26
N LEU A 226 -7.36 15.73 6.05
CA LEU A 226 -7.94 16.57 4.99
C LEU A 226 -9.46 16.66 5.07
N GLY A 227 -10.10 15.65 5.64
CA GLY A 227 -11.55 15.55 5.75
C GLY A 227 -12.00 14.17 6.18
N ASP A 228 -13.31 13.94 6.02
CA ASP A 228 -13.96 12.69 6.40
C ASP A 228 -14.88 12.25 5.25
N ALA A 229 -14.61 11.07 4.68
CA ALA A 229 -15.37 10.50 3.58
C ALA A 229 -16.82 10.13 3.97
N ASN A 230 -17.13 9.99 5.26
CA ASN A 230 -18.50 9.79 5.70
C ASN A 230 -19.39 11.01 5.44
N SER A 231 -18.84 12.22 5.48
CA SER A 231 -19.59 13.48 5.38
C SER A 231 -19.26 14.32 4.16
N GLY A 232 -18.13 14.08 3.48
CA GLY A 232 -17.67 14.84 2.32
C GLY A 232 -17.31 13.96 1.13
N ARG A 233 -17.12 14.59 -0.04
CA ARG A 233 -16.63 13.90 -1.25
C ARG A 233 -15.11 13.84 -1.23
N VAL A 234 -14.55 12.67 -1.45
CA VAL A 234 -13.09 12.43 -1.46
C VAL A 234 -12.39 13.27 -2.54
N SER A 235 -12.97 13.36 -3.73
CA SER A 235 -12.41 14.16 -4.84
C SER A 235 -12.30 15.66 -4.50
N ASP A 236 -13.20 16.21 -3.70
CA ASP A 236 -13.15 17.61 -3.29
C ASP A 236 -11.99 17.87 -2.31
N MET A 237 -11.61 16.86 -1.51
CA MET A 237 -10.52 16.98 -0.53
C MET A 237 -9.15 17.15 -1.19
N TRP A 238 -8.98 16.67 -2.43
CA TRP A 238 -7.76 16.91 -3.22
C TRP A 238 -7.54 18.39 -3.59
N ARG A 239 -8.57 19.22 -3.45
CA ARG A 239 -8.54 20.65 -3.80
C ARG A 239 -9.01 21.57 -2.67
N ASN A 240 -9.25 21.03 -1.48
CA ASN A 240 -9.74 21.82 -0.35
C ASN A 240 -8.66 22.74 0.25
N SER A 241 -9.05 23.54 1.24
CA SER A 241 -8.15 24.47 1.93
C SER A 241 -7.04 23.77 2.70
N GLN A 242 -7.33 22.63 3.32
CA GLN A 242 -6.37 21.88 4.14
C GLN A 242 -5.17 21.39 3.32
N ILE A 243 -5.41 20.75 2.18
CA ILE A 243 -4.32 20.29 1.32
C ILE A 243 -3.57 21.46 0.68
N ASN A 244 -4.27 22.58 0.39
CA ASN A 244 -3.60 23.77 -0.16
C ASN A 244 -2.68 24.42 0.86
N VAL A 245 -3.08 24.52 2.13
CA VAL A 245 -2.19 24.95 3.22
C VAL A 245 -0.96 24.05 3.32
N LEU A 246 -1.16 22.73 3.26
CA LEU A 246 -0.04 21.76 3.26
C LEU A 246 0.92 21.98 2.09
N ARG A 247 0.40 22.23 0.88
CA ARG A 247 1.19 22.54 -0.32
C ARG A 247 2.03 23.80 -0.13
N GLU A 248 1.41 24.87 0.37
CA GLU A 248 2.11 26.12 0.67
C GLU A 248 3.20 25.96 1.72
N GLN A 249 2.94 25.21 2.77
CA GLN A 249 3.93 24.90 3.80
C GLN A 249 5.13 24.16 3.20
N HIS A 250 4.90 23.17 2.34
CA HIS A 250 5.97 22.45 1.65
C HIS A 250 6.78 23.36 0.71
N GLU A 251 6.13 24.25 -0.04
CA GLU A 251 6.81 25.20 -0.93
C GLU A 251 7.65 26.23 -0.17
N LYS A 252 7.25 26.59 1.05
CA LYS A 252 7.97 27.52 1.93
C LYS A 252 9.05 26.86 2.79
N GLY A 253 9.08 25.50 2.84
CA GLY A 253 9.97 24.76 3.75
C GLY A 253 9.51 24.75 5.21
N ASP A 254 8.27 25.14 5.48
CA ASP A 254 7.62 25.12 6.81
C ASP A 254 6.87 23.80 6.99
N TYR A 255 7.61 22.73 7.18
CA TYR A 255 7.04 21.37 7.16
C TYR A 255 6.24 21.05 8.43
N PRO A 256 5.04 20.45 8.31
CA PRO A 256 4.33 19.88 9.46
C PRO A 256 5.21 18.89 10.24
N LYS A 257 4.94 18.76 11.54
CA LYS A 257 5.74 17.93 12.46
C LYS A 257 6.00 16.51 11.93
N VAL A 258 5.00 15.86 11.34
CA VAL A 258 5.12 14.50 10.75
C VAL A 258 6.01 14.48 9.49
N CYS A 259 6.15 15.61 8.80
CA CYS A 259 6.94 15.75 7.58
C CYS A 259 8.40 16.21 7.82
N VAL A 260 8.69 16.85 8.96
CA VAL A 260 10.02 17.44 9.25
C VAL A 260 11.17 16.44 9.10
N ASN A 261 10.96 15.22 9.59
CA ASN A 261 11.96 14.16 9.55
C ASN A 261 11.59 13.02 8.59
N CYS A 262 10.67 13.26 7.65
CA CYS A 262 10.27 12.27 6.67
C CYS A 262 11.11 12.43 5.39
N ASN A 263 11.83 11.39 5.00
CA ASN A 263 12.59 11.33 3.76
C ASN A 263 12.08 10.29 2.76
N GLU A 264 10.86 9.78 2.94
CA GLU A 264 10.29 8.73 2.09
C GLU A 264 10.39 9.04 0.60
N CYS A 265 10.18 10.29 0.20
CA CYS A 265 10.26 10.70 -1.20
C CYS A 265 11.67 11.01 -1.69
N GLU A 266 12.63 11.26 -0.78
CA GLU A 266 14.03 11.54 -1.12
C GLU A 266 14.82 10.25 -1.37
N THR A 267 14.52 9.19 -0.63
CA THR A 267 15.19 7.89 -0.76
C THR A 267 14.76 7.12 -2.02
N SER A 268 13.75 7.63 -2.74
CA SER A 268 13.24 6.99 -3.96
C SER A 268 14.02 7.29 -5.24
N THR A 269 15.19 7.93 -5.16
CA THR A 269 15.94 8.42 -6.35
C THR A 269 16.80 7.36 -7.04
N THR A 270 16.89 6.13 -6.56
CA THR A 270 17.83 5.15 -7.10
C THR A 270 17.25 3.89 -7.71
N GLU A 271 15.92 3.69 -7.75
CA GLU A 271 15.31 2.66 -8.60
C GLU A 271 13.81 2.94 -8.70
N LYS A 272 13.26 2.81 -9.90
CA LYS A 272 11.87 3.06 -10.28
C LYS A 272 10.89 2.58 -9.19
N ARG A 273 10.35 3.52 -8.42
CA ARG A 273 9.37 3.26 -7.38
C ARG A 273 8.00 3.66 -7.86
N PHE A 274 7.29 2.75 -8.46
CA PHE A 274 5.90 3.02 -8.77
C PHE A 274 5.04 1.81 -8.43
N PHE A 275 3.98 2.06 -7.66
CA PHE A 275 2.93 1.09 -7.43
C PHE A 275 2.30 0.62 -8.75
N PHE A 276 2.50 1.35 -9.84
CA PHE A 276 1.83 1.16 -11.13
C PHE A 276 2.74 1.19 -12.37
N ASP A 277 4.04 1.51 -12.27
CA ASP A 277 4.95 1.47 -13.42
C ASP A 277 5.18 0.06 -13.96
N GLU A 278 5.05 -0.94 -13.09
CA GLU A 278 5.12 -2.35 -13.48
C GLU A 278 3.98 -2.77 -14.42
N ILE A 279 2.90 -1.97 -14.50
CA ILE A 279 1.77 -2.23 -15.37
C ILE A 279 2.05 -1.79 -16.82
N GLN A 280 2.90 -0.79 -17.02
CA GLN A 280 3.28 -0.33 -18.36
C GLN A 280 4.30 -1.24 -19.05
N GLU A 281 5.01 -2.09 -18.32
CA GLU A 281 5.95 -3.08 -18.87
C GLU A 281 5.30 -4.45 -19.15
N VAL A 282 4.06 -4.68 -18.70
CA VAL A 282 3.32 -5.95 -18.86
C VAL A 282 2.22 -5.86 -19.92
N ILE A 283 1.95 -4.68 -20.50
CA ILE A 283 1.07 -4.45 -21.63
C ILE A 283 1.89 -4.13 -22.88
#